data_913420cc4706516ea94f8178b66a2b69
#
_entry.id   913420cc4706516ea94f8178b66a2b69
#
_cell.length_a   1.000
_cell.length_b   1.000
_cell.length_c   1.000
_cell.angle_alpha   90.00
_cell.angle_beta   90.00
_cell.angle_gamma   90.00
#
_symmetry.space_group_name_H-M   'P 1'
#
loop_
_entity.id
_entity.type
_entity.pdbx_description
1 polymer ?
#
loop_
_entity_poly.entity_id
_entity_poly.type
_entity_poly.pdbx_seq_one_letter_code
_entity_poly.pdbx_strand_id
1 'polypeptide(L)'
;YENLVDYLSYSQNLRNIFDVETESDYEKYLKYVKVADPLLQMPTIYHKEIQSITLYSDNIEVPHGDTLLPMSEAENQQWYSRLNEGTLMQWSITRGVNKSIIASRKFYDNDTIKAVLEMRLDYEKVLEPFMSQLTDNTGGMIQDDNGNIVYAECSMDKKYRPKDIESLKGISENYYLVRRTMKDTGWNFYIYRPKAVSENAIHKLLLKNIPIILISVLLLSFLGYVFSLRMVSQLELLTENMNLINMGLRKVTVQSKSKDEVGVLIQSFRRMMDQMNHLISEVYESKIQLQNSEMRALQAQINPHFLYNSLSIINWKAIEAGEDE
;
A
#
# COMPACT_ATOMS: atom_id res chain seq x y z
N TYR A 1 -10.02 -32.43 -1.52
CA TYR A 1 -10.35 -33.78 -2.04
C TYR A 1 -9.41 -34.83 -1.47
N GLU A 2 -8.11 -34.52 -1.31
CA GLU A 2 -7.14 -35.45 -0.73
C GLU A 2 -7.56 -35.95 0.66
N ASN A 3 -7.94 -35.03 1.55
CA ASN A 3 -8.45 -35.40 2.88
C ASN A 3 -9.68 -36.32 2.84
N LEU A 4 -10.53 -36.16 1.82
CA LEU A 4 -11.69 -37.03 1.66
C LEU A 4 -11.28 -38.42 1.19
N VAL A 5 -10.36 -38.50 0.22
CA VAL A 5 -9.81 -39.77 -0.26
C VAL A 5 -9.05 -40.47 0.86
N ASP A 6 -8.28 -39.72 1.66
CA ASP A 6 -7.59 -40.24 2.85
C ASP A 6 -8.61 -40.82 3.86
N TYR A 7 -9.63 -40.01 4.19
CA TYR A 7 -10.69 -40.48 5.10
C TYR A 7 -11.33 -41.79 4.64
N LEU A 8 -11.72 -41.85 3.36
CA LEU A 8 -12.29 -43.07 2.78
C LEU A 8 -11.29 -44.23 2.79
N SER A 9 -10.03 -43.97 2.46
CA SER A 9 -8.97 -44.98 2.38
C SER A 9 -8.65 -45.62 3.72
N TYR A 10 -8.71 -44.82 4.79
CA TYR A 10 -8.45 -45.28 6.15
C TYR A 10 -9.71 -45.71 6.91
N SER A 11 -10.88 -45.61 6.28
CA SER A 11 -12.14 -46.02 6.89
C SER A 11 -12.17 -47.52 7.12
N GLN A 12 -12.17 -47.93 8.40
CA GLN A 12 -12.27 -49.33 8.78
C GLN A 12 -13.58 -49.95 8.25
N ASN A 13 -14.63 -49.16 8.16
CA ASN A 13 -15.93 -49.60 7.63
C ASN A 13 -15.83 -50.00 6.16
N LEU A 14 -15.10 -49.24 5.34
CA LEU A 14 -14.88 -49.59 3.93
C LEU A 14 -13.94 -50.80 3.81
N ARG A 15 -12.87 -50.89 4.64
CA ARG A 15 -11.97 -52.04 4.64
C ARG A 15 -12.69 -53.32 5.00
N ASN A 16 -13.56 -53.33 5.99
CA ASN A 16 -14.35 -54.49 6.38
C ASN A 16 -15.29 -55.03 5.28
N ILE A 17 -15.52 -54.25 4.21
CA ILE A 17 -16.29 -54.72 3.02
C ILE A 17 -15.50 -55.78 2.23
N PHE A 18 -14.16 -55.70 2.28
CA PHE A 18 -13.26 -56.58 1.51
C PHE A 18 -12.79 -57.81 2.27
N ASP A 19 -12.97 -57.87 3.61
CA ASP A 19 -12.42 -58.94 4.47
C ASP A 19 -13.34 -60.16 4.58
N VAL A 20 -14.33 -60.31 3.66
CA VAL A 20 -15.42 -61.27 3.86
C VAL A 20 -15.33 -62.46 2.88
N GLU A 21 -14.57 -63.48 3.23
CA GLU A 21 -14.51 -64.73 2.45
C GLU A 21 -15.70 -65.68 2.73
N THR A 22 -16.50 -65.47 3.82
CA THR A 22 -17.47 -66.45 4.32
C THR A 22 -18.95 -65.95 4.38
N GLU A 23 -19.23 -64.74 3.90
CA GLU A 23 -20.57 -64.18 4.00
C GLU A 23 -21.49 -64.58 2.80
N SER A 24 -22.78 -64.70 3.07
CA SER A 24 -23.78 -64.92 2.04
C SER A 24 -23.95 -63.64 1.16
N ASP A 25 -24.40 -63.79 -0.09
CA ASP A 25 -24.63 -62.66 -1.01
C ASP A 25 -25.62 -61.65 -0.43
N TYR A 26 -26.58 -62.06 0.37
CA TYR A 26 -27.49 -61.19 1.05
C TYR A 26 -26.84 -60.31 2.14
N GLU A 27 -25.91 -60.88 2.92
CA GLU A 27 -25.16 -60.16 3.93
C GLU A 27 -24.20 -59.17 3.30
N LYS A 28 -23.53 -59.55 2.20
CA LYS A 28 -22.70 -58.65 1.40
C LYS A 28 -23.53 -57.47 0.89
N TYR A 29 -24.69 -57.75 0.29
CA TYR A 29 -25.62 -56.72 -0.19
C TYR A 29 -26.04 -55.74 0.91
N LEU A 30 -26.40 -56.25 2.10
CA LEU A 30 -26.76 -55.41 3.24
C LEU A 30 -25.61 -54.50 3.69
N LYS A 31 -24.36 -54.98 3.67
CA LYS A 31 -23.16 -54.16 3.97
C LYS A 31 -22.99 -53.08 2.91
N TYR A 32 -23.16 -53.39 1.63
CA TYR A 32 -23.07 -52.42 0.56
C TYR A 32 -24.07 -51.27 0.76
N VAL A 33 -25.34 -51.59 0.97
CA VAL A 33 -26.39 -50.59 1.15
C VAL A 33 -26.25 -49.78 2.44
N LYS A 34 -25.84 -50.43 3.56
CA LYS A 34 -25.80 -49.76 4.86
C LYS A 34 -24.51 -49.03 5.14
N VAL A 35 -23.41 -49.44 4.51
CA VAL A 35 -22.06 -48.92 4.83
C VAL A 35 -21.43 -48.27 3.61
N ALA A 36 -21.30 -48.96 2.47
CA ALA A 36 -20.58 -48.44 1.33
C ALA A 36 -21.33 -47.28 0.66
N ASP A 37 -22.60 -47.47 0.34
CA ASP A 37 -23.40 -46.43 -0.36
C ASP A 37 -23.42 -45.12 0.39
N PRO A 38 -23.73 -45.06 1.71
CA PRO A 38 -23.66 -43.77 2.44
C PRO A 38 -22.29 -43.13 2.40
N LEU A 39 -21.23 -43.89 2.56
CA LEU A 39 -19.87 -43.35 2.58
C LEU A 39 -19.42 -42.84 1.21
N LEU A 40 -19.79 -43.49 0.11
CA LEU A 40 -19.39 -43.14 -1.23
C LEU A 40 -20.34 -42.13 -1.90
N GLN A 41 -21.63 -42.13 -1.56
CA GLN A 41 -22.62 -41.22 -2.16
C GLN A 41 -22.80 -39.92 -1.38
N MET A 42 -22.70 -39.90 -0.04
CA MET A 42 -22.87 -38.65 0.72
C MET A 42 -21.91 -37.52 0.26
N PRO A 43 -20.64 -37.74 -0.03
CA PRO A 43 -19.78 -36.68 -0.50
C PRO A 43 -20.28 -36.02 -1.79
N THR A 44 -20.89 -36.78 -2.71
CA THR A 44 -21.42 -36.22 -3.97
C THR A 44 -22.64 -35.30 -3.76
N ILE A 45 -23.34 -35.46 -2.65
CA ILE A 45 -24.48 -34.60 -2.28
C ILE A 45 -23.99 -33.24 -1.75
N TYR A 46 -22.95 -33.27 -0.95
CA TYR A 46 -22.41 -32.04 -0.31
C TYR A 46 -21.43 -31.28 -1.21
N HIS A 47 -20.72 -31.98 -2.08
CA HIS A 47 -19.74 -31.45 -3.01
C HIS A 47 -20.20 -31.62 -4.44
N LYS A 48 -20.86 -30.60 -4.98
CA LYS A 48 -21.46 -30.63 -6.33
C LYS A 48 -20.46 -30.82 -7.46
N GLU A 49 -19.20 -30.59 -7.20
CA GLU A 49 -18.08 -30.83 -8.10
C GLU A 49 -17.68 -32.32 -8.16
N ILE A 50 -18.08 -33.15 -7.17
CA ILE A 50 -17.85 -34.59 -7.20
C ILE A 50 -18.99 -35.25 -7.99
N GLN A 51 -18.66 -35.84 -9.13
CA GLN A 51 -19.63 -36.55 -9.95
C GLN A 51 -19.93 -37.95 -9.42
N SER A 52 -18.89 -38.71 -9.06
CA SER A 52 -19.00 -40.05 -8.48
C SER A 52 -17.76 -40.38 -7.65
N ILE A 53 -17.96 -41.31 -6.71
CA ILE A 53 -16.85 -41.99 -6.01
C ILE A 53 -17.12 -43.48 -6.17
N THR A 54 -16.19 -44.16 -6.83
CA THR A 54 -16.29 -45.59 -7.15
C THR A 54 -15.13 -46.35 -6.53
N LEU A 55 -15.43 -47.49 -5.96
CA LEU A 55 -14.44 -48.39 -5.38
C LEU A 55 -14.42 -49.70 -6.18
N TYR A 56 -13.25 -50.04 -6.65
CA TYR A 56 -12.99 -51.26 -7.43
C TYR A 56 -12.24 -52.27 -6.55
N SER A 57 -12.65 -53.54 -6.59
CA SER A 57 -11.99 -54.61 -5.86
C SER A 57 -12.20 -55.96 -6.53
N ASP A 58 -11.21 -56.88 -6.35
CA ASP A 58 -11.31 -58.27 -6.79
C ASP A 58 -12.38 -59.06 -6.02
N ASN A 59 -12.72 -58.63 -4.79
CA ASN A 59 -13.71 -59.25 -3.96
C ASN A 59 -15.17 -58.89 -4.37
N ILE A 60 -15.35 -58.00 -5.37
CA ILE A 60 -16.60 -57.62 -5.93
C ILE A 60 -16.82 -58.31 -7.26
N GLU A 61 -17.60 -59.41 -7.26
CA GLU A 61 -17.88 -60.18 -8.48
C GLU A 61 -19.00 -59.56 -9.32
N VAL A 62 -20.00 -58.99 -8.66
CA VAL A 62 -21.18 -58.38 -9.27
C VAL A 62 -21.24 -56.89 -8.96
N PRO A 63 -21.35 -56.00 -9.96
CA PRO A 63 -21.45 -54.56 -9.75
C PRO A 63 -22.60 -54.20 -8.80
N HIS A 64 -22.37 -53.29 -7.86
CA HIS A 64 -23.40 -52.71 -7.00
C HIS A 64 -23.56 -51.22 -7.34
N GLY A 65 -24.52 -50.92 -8.21
CA GLY A 65 -24.68 -49.56 -8.76
C GLY A 65 -23.42 -49.05 -9.45
N ASP A 66 -23.12 -47.77 -9.25
CA ASP A 66 -21.89 -47.10 -9.76
C ASP A 66 -20.84 -46.93 -8.66
N THR A 67 -21.11 -47.44 -7.43
CA THR A 67 -20.26 -47.22 -6.27
C THR A 67 -19.27 -48.32 -6.02
N LEU A 68 -19.62 -49.57 -6.31
CA LEU A 68 -18.77 -50.74 -6.10
C LEU A 68 -18.71 -51.58 -7.38
N LEU A 69 -17.51 -51.70 -7.94
CA LEU A 69 -17.30 -52.41 -9.21
C LEU A 69 -16.18 -53.43 -9.12
N PRO A 70 -16.20 -54.50 -9.94
CA PRO A 70 -15.09 -55.43 -10.07
C PRO A 70 -13.79 -54.70 -10.51
N MET A 71 -12.63 -55.19 -10.05
CA MET A 71 -11.32 -54.65 -10.42
C MET A 71 -11.08 -54.63 -11.94
N SER A 72 -11.58 -55.63 -12.66
CA SER A 72 -11.51 -55.70 -14.10
C SER A 72 -12.11 -54.50 -14.84
N GLU A 73 -13.11 -53.82 -14.22
CA GLU A 73 -13.66 -52.56 -14.76
C GLU A 73 -12.69 -51.40 -14.62
N ALA A 74 -11.87 -51.35 -13.54
CA ALA A 74 -10.84 -50.36 -13.38
C ALA A 74 -9.68 -50.55 -14.39
N GLU A 75 -9.29 -51.82 -14.62
CA GLU A 75 -8.17 -52.16 -15.55
C GLU A 75 -8.43 -51.72 -16.99
N ASN A 76 -9.69 -51.65 -17.35
CA ASN A 76 -10.12 -51.16 -18.67
C ASN A 76 -10.12 -49.62 -18.77
N GLN A 77 -9.90 -48.89 -17.69
CA GLN A 77 -9.89 -47.43 -17.69
C GLN A 77 -8.52 -46.87 -18.08
N GLN A 78 -8.50 -45.79 -18.86
CA GLN A 78 -7.25 -45.15 -19.31
C GLN A 78 -6.39 -44.63 -18.14
N TRP A 79 -7.00 -44.23 -17.04
CA TRP A 79 -6.29 -43.73 -15.87
C TRP A 79 -5.61 -44.83 -15.05
N TYR A 80 -6.13 -46.07 -15.10
CA TYR A 80 -5.59 -47.20 -14.33
C TYR A 80 -4.13 -47.53 -14.71
N SER A 81 -3.81 -47.50 -15.99
CA SER A 81 -2.45 -47.76 -16.48
C SER A 81 -1.40 -46.72 -16.01
N ARG A 82 -1.87 -45.58 -15.50
CA ARG A 82 -1.02 -44.52 -14.98
C ARG A 82 -0.84 -44.58 -13.46
N LEU A 83 -1.60 -45.44 -12.79
CA LEU A 83 -1.46 -45.64 -11.35
C LEU A 83 -0.09 -46.25 -11.02
N ASN A 84 0.76 -45.45 -10.40
CA ASN A 84 2.06 -45.93 -9.94
C ASN A 84 1.92 -46.92 -8.78
N GLU A 85 2.96 -47.72 -8.53
CA GLU A 85 3.07 -48.51 -7.34
C GLU A 85 3.22 -47.56 -6.13
N GLY A 86 2.28 -47.57 -5.22
CA GLY A 86 2.27 -46.73 -4.03
C GLY A 86 0.90 -46.32 -3.56
N THR A 87 0.86 -45.73 -2.35
CA THR A 87 -0.38 -45.29 -1.69
C THR A 87 -0.70 -43.84 -1.94
N LEU A 88 0.08 -43.12 -2.78
CA LEU A 88 -0.17 -41.72 -3.08
C LEU A 88 -1.34 -41.57 -4.04
N MET A 89 -2.11 -40.51 -3.83
CA MET A 89 -3.20 -40.15 -4.72
C MET A 89 -2.64 -39.66 -6.06
N GLN A 90 -3.21 -40.14 -7.16
CA GLN A 90 -2.81 -39.76 -8.49
C GLN A 90 -3.93 -39.02 -9.20
N TRP A 91 -3.54 -37.99 -9.91
CA TRP A 91 -4.46 -37.13 -10.63
C TRP A 91 -4.31 -37.37 -12.14
N SER A 92 -5.43 -37.51 -12.83
CA SER A 92 -5.49 -37.66 -14.28
C SER A 92 -6.69 -36.95 -14.85
N ILE A 93 -6.68 -36.73 -16.17
CA ILE A 93 -7.81 -36.11 -16.88
C ILE A 93 -8.26 -37.02 -17.99
N THR A 94 -9.57 -37.21 -18.07
CA THR A 94 -10.15 -37.95 -19.19
C THR A 94 -10.08 -37.11 -20.46
N ARG A 95 -9.67 -37.75 -21.60
CA ARG A 95 -9.69 -37.13 -22.92
C ARG A 95 -11.03 -37.47 -23.59
N GLY A 96 -11.77 -36.47 -24.08
CA GLY A 96 -13.04 -36.67 -24.75
C GLY A 96 -13.98 -35.48 -24.66
N VAL A 97 -15.23 -35.68 -25.06
CA VAL A 97 -16.26 -34.64 -25.07
C VAL A 97 -16.65 -34.24 -23.64
N ASN A 98 -16.71 -35.23 -22.73
CA ASN A 98 -16.96 -35.00 -21.30
C ASN A 98 -15.66 -35.14 -20.53
N LYS A 99 -14.96 -34.01 -20.36
CA LYS A 99 -13.74 -33.96 -19.56
C LYS A 99 -14.07 -34.10 -18.08
N SER A 100 -13.37 -34.98 -17.39
CA SER A 100 -13.44 -35.12 -15.94
C SER A 100 -12.03 -35.18 -15.37
N ILE A 101 -11.85 -34.65 -14.16
CA ILE A 101 -10.65 -34.81 -13.38
C ILE A 101 -10.83 -36.06 -12.52
N ILE A 102 -9.90 -36.99 -12.57
CA ILE A 102 -9.95 -38.24 -11.82
C ILE A 102 -8.83 -38.20 -10.79
N ALA A 103 -9.22 -38.35 -9.53
CA ALA A 103 -8.34 -38.64 -8.43
C ALA A 103 -8.45 -40.13 -8.07
N SER A 104 -7.36 -40.86 -8.17
CA SER A 104 -7.34 -42.29 -7.93
C SER A 104 -6.26 -42.71 -6.95
N ARG A 105 -6.55 -43.75 -6.14
CA ARG A 105 -5.64 -44.26 -5.11
C ARG A 105 -5.81 -45.77 -4.94
N LYS A 106 -4.68 -46.48 -4.79
CA LYS A 106 -4.65 -47.91 -4.45
C LYS A 106 -4.70 -48.12 -2.94
N PHE A 107 -5.49 -49.10 -2.52
CA PHE A 107 -5.50 -49.59 -1.15
C PHE A 107 -4.73 -50.89 -1.09
N TYR A 108 -3.81 -50.98 -0.15
CA TYR A 108 -2.98 -52.14 0.06
C TYR A 108 -3.31 -52.80 1.41
N ASP A 109 -3.25 -54.12 1.39
CA ASP A 109 -3.23 -54.93 2.57
C ASP A 109 -2.11 -55.94 2.40
N ASN A 110 -1.13 -56.00 3.31
CA ASN A 110 0.02 -56.89 3.26
C ASN A 110 0.70 -56.93 1.86
N ASP A 111 0.99 -55.75 1.29
CA ASP A 111 1.58 -55.53 -0.04
C ASP A 111 0.77 -56.03 -1.24
N THR A 112 -0.47 -56.45 -1.04
CA THR A 112 -1.41 -56.77 -2.13
C THR A 112 -2.42 -55.65 -2.34
N ILE A 113 -2.75 -55.36 -3.60
CA ILE A 113 -3.79 -54.37 -3.91
C ILE A 113 -5.15 -55.02 -3.59
N LYS A 114 -5.86 -54.46 -2.61
CA LYS A 114 -7.23 -54.93 -2.24
C LYS A 114 -8.33 -54.15 -2.96
N ALA A 115 -8.09 -52.87 -3.18
CA ALA A 115 -9.05 -52.02 -3.85
C ALA A 115 -8.39 -50.80 -4.50
N VAL A 116 -9.11 -50.17 -5.42
CA VAL A 116 -8.77 -48.90 -6.02
C VAL A 116 -9.97 -47.97 -5.86
N LEU A 117 -9.74 -46.79 -5.29
CA LEU A 117 -10.74 -45.70 -5.24
C LEU A 117 -10.54 -44.79 -6.44
N GLU A 118 -11.63 -44.51 -7.15
CA GLU A 118 -11.74 -43.45 -8.14
C GLU A 118 -12.69 -42.38 -7.63
N MET A 119 -12.23 -41.12 -7.55
CA MET A 119 -13.11 -39.96 -7.39
C MET A 119 -13.12 -39.20 -8.68
N ARG A 120 -14.29 -39.09 -9.29
CA ARG A 120 -14.52 -38.36 -10.54
C ARG A 120 -15.05 -37.00 -10.24
N LEU A 121 -14.35 -35.97 -10.70
CA LEU A 121 -14.68 -34.57 -10.49
C LEU A 121 -15.11 -33.89 -11.79
N ASP A 122 -16.08 -33.00 -11.67
CA ASP A 122 -16.53 -32.15 -12.76
C ASP A 122 -15.41 -31.14 -13.12
N TYR A 123 -14.91 -31.27 -14.33
CA TYR A 123 -13.80 -30.49 -14.84
C TYR A 123 -14.06 -28.96 -14.77
N GLU A 124 -15.28 -28.55 -15.17
CA GLU A 124 -15.62 -27.12 -15.20
C GLU A 124 -15.76 -26.56 -13.79
N LYS A 125 -16.49 -27.26 -12.91
CA LYS A 125 -16.70 -26.78 -11.54
C LYS A 125 -15.45 -26.73 -10.69
N VAL A 126 -14.52 -27.65 -10.89
CA VAL A 126 -13.21 -27.64 -10.18
C VAL A 126 -12.35 -26.49 -10.64
N LEU A 127 -12.39 -26.13 -11.92
CA LEU A 127 -11.56 -25.07 -12.50
C LEU A 127 -12.22 -23.69 -12.48
N GLU A 128 -13.53 -23.60 -12.21
CA GLU A 128 -14.27 -22.34 -12.13
C GLU A 128 -13.61 -21.28 -11.23
N PRO A 129 -13.09 -21.60 -10.03
CA PRO A 129 -12.39 -20.61 -9.19
C PRO A 129 -11.14 -20.05 -9.85
N PHE A 130 -10.42 -20.85 -10.65
CA PHE A 130 -9.28 -20.38 -11.42
C PHE A 130 -9.71 -19.51 -12.60
N MET A 131 -10.76 -19.94 -13.30
CA MET A 131 -11.34 -19.20 -14.43
C MET A 131 -11.84 -17.81 -14.02
N SER A 132 -12.53 -17.73 -12.89
CA SER A 132 -13.10 -16.47 -12.37
C SER A 132 -12.05 -15.40 -12.01
N GLN A 133 -10.80 -15.80 -11.81
CA GLN A 133 -9.67 -14.89 -11.55
C GLN A 133 -9.05 -14.32 -12.83
N LEU A 134 -9.41 -14.85 -14.00
CA LEU A 134 -8.92 -14.35 -15.27
C LEU A 134 -9.66 -13.06 -15.65
N THR A 135 -9.01 -11.93 -15.35
CA THR A 135 -9.54 -10.61 -15.71
C THR A 135 -9.27 -10.27 -17.18
N ASP A 136 -9.83 -9.15 -17.65
CA ASP A 136 -9.59 -8.65 -19.00
C ASP A 136 -8.10 -8.58 -19.36
N ASN A 137 -7.76 -9.04 -20.54
CA ASN A 137 -6.40 -9.12 -21.05
C ASN A 137 -5.47 -10.02 -20.23
N THR A 138 -6.01 -11.07 -19.60
CA THR A 138 -5.22 -12.15 -19.01
C THR A 138 -5.46 -13.46 -19.71
N GLY A 139 -4.48 -14.35 -19.67
CA GLY A 139 -4.62 -15.75 -20.07
C GLY A 139 -4.22 -16.66 -18.91
N GLY A 140 -4.87 -17.81 -18.84
CA GLY A 140 -4.59 -18.85 -17.88
C GLY A 140 -4.28 -20.18 -18.61
N MET A 141 -3.33 -20.93 -18.06
CA MET A 141 -2.99 -22.27 -18.54
C MET A 141 -2.63 -23.15 -17.36
N ILE A 142 -3.09 -24.39 -17.41
CA ILE A 142 -2.72 -25.43 -16.46
C ILE A 142 -2.06 -26.56 -17.26
N GLN A 143 -0.90 -27.02 -16.78
CA GLN A 143 -0.21 -28.19 -17.32
C GLN A 143 -0.12 -29.26 -16.24
N ASP A 144 -0.26 -30.52 -16.66
CA ASP A 144 0.00 -31.66 -15.80
C ASP A 144 1.51 -31.83 -15.51
N ASP A 145 1.86 -32.81 -14.71
CA ASP A 145 3.24 -33.20 -14.37
C ASP A 145 4.07 -33.62 -15.60
N ASN A 146 3.41 -34.09 -16.65
CA ASN A 146 4.03 -34.49 -17.92
C ASN A 146 4.14 -33.33 -18.91
N GLY A 147 3.67 -32.13 -18.56
CA GLY A 147 3.71 -30.94 -19.43
C GLY A 147 2.56 -30.87 -20.43
N ASN A 148 1.56 -31.78 -20.37
CA ASN A 148 0.39 -31.67 -21.24
C ASN A 148 -0.53 -30.56 -20.75
N ILE A 149 -1.12 -29.83 -21.70
CA ILE A 149 -2.08 -28.79 -21.37
C ILE A 149 -3.38 -29.44 -20.90
N VAL A 150 -3.71 -29.20 -19.64
CA VAL A 150 -4.95 -29.59 -18.99
C VAL A 150 -6.05 -28.60 -19.33
N TYR A 151 -5.72 -27.32 -19.19
CA TYR A 151 -6.64 -26.22 -19.38
C TYR A 151 -5.90 -25.03 -19.99
N ALA A 152 -6.55 -24.33 -20.89
CA ALA A 152 -6.05 -23.07 -21.42
C ALA A 152 -7.22 -22.16 -21.78
N GLU A 153 -7.21 -20.96 -21.23
CA GLU A 153 -8.19 -19.92 -21.54
C GLU A 153 -7.49 -18.59 -21.75
N CYS A 154 -8.03 -17.79 -22.66
CA CYS A 154 -7.44 -16.51 -23.01
C CYS A 154 -8.53 -15.45 -23.16
N SER A 155 -8.66 -14.59 -22.15
CA SER A 155 -9.55 -13.42 -22.14
C SER A 155 -8.87 -12.16 -22.66
N MET A 156 -8.15 -12.28 -23.79
CA MET A 156 -7.40 -11.18 -24.40
C MET A 156 -8.02 -10.76 -25.73
N ASP A 157 -7.88 -9.46 -26.04
CA ASP A 157 -8.13 -8.96 -27.37
C ASP A 157 -7.29 -9.73 -28.42
N LYS A 158 -7.82 -9.94 -29.61
CA LYS A 158 -7.15 -10.71 -30.69
C LYS A 158 -5.71 -10.27 -30.95
N LYS A 159 -5.42 -8.96 -30.84
CA LYS A 159 -4.09 -8.39 -31.07
C LYS A 159 -3.03 -8.78 -30.03
N TYR A 160 -3.49 -9.19 -28.84
CA TYR A 160 -2.62 -9.57 -27.72
C TYR A 160 -2.60 -11.07 -27.45
N ARG A 161 -3.33 -11.88 -28.23
CA ARG A 161 -3.32 -13.33 -28.04
C ARG A 161 -1.99 -13.91 -28.48
N PRO A 162 -1.36 -14.79 -27.69
CA PRO A 162 -0.18 -15.52 -28.15
C PRO A 162 -0.55 -16.40 -29.36
N LYS A 163 0.34 -16.46 -30.35
CA LYS A 163 0.14 -17.28 -31.53
C LYS A 163 0.23 -18.77 -31.23
N ASP A 164 1.01 -19.11 -30.24
CA ASP A 164 1.24 -20.47 -29.78
C ASP A 164 1.24 -20.51 -28.24
N ILE A 165 0.18 -21.07 -27.69
CA ILE A 165 0.01 -21.22 -26.24
C ILE A 165 0.85 -22.40 -25.75
N GLU A 166 1.20 -23.36 -26.60
CA GLU A 166 1.95 -24.55 -26.21
C GLU A 166 3.43 -24.23 -25.96
N SER A 167 3.96 -23.17 -26.56
CA SER A 167 5.34 -22.72 -26.37
C SER A 167 5.47 -21.65 -25.28
N LEU A 168 5.76 -22.07 -24.05
CA LEU A 168 6.03 -21.15 -22.92
C LEU A 168 7.19 -20.17 -23.17
N LYS A 169 8.16 -20.53 -24.02
CA LYS A 169 9.30 -19.67 -24.38
C LYS A 169 8.84 -18.42 -25.15
N GLY A 170 7.89 -18.56 -26.05
CA GLY A 170 7.34 -17.42 -26.79
C GLY A 170 6.46 -16.52 -25.94
N ILE A 171 5.88 -17.06 -24.85
CA ILE A 171 5.05 -16.29 -23.92
C ILE A 171 5.92 -15.42 -22.99
N SER A 172 7.05 -15.91 -22.52
CA SER A 172 7.88 -15.19 -21.52
C SER A 172 8.51 -13.89 -22.04
N GLU A 173 8.72 -13.74 -23.33
CA GLU A 173 9.33 -12.52 -23.91
C GLU A 173 8.39 -11.33 -23.93
N ASN A 174 7.14 -11.53 -24.34
CA ASN A 174 6.16 -10.47 -24.56
C ASN A 174 5.09 -10.36 -23.47
N TYR A 175 5.12 -11.25 -22.48
CA TYR A 175 4.13 -11.33 -21.42
C TYR A 175 4.79 -11.37 -20.04
N TYR A 176 4.12 -10.79 -19.06
CA TYR A 176 4.39 -11.10 -17.66
C TYR A 176 3.79 -12.46 -17.36
N LEU A 177 4.58 -13.39 -16.84
CA LEU A 177 4.21 -14.76 -16.56
C LEU A 177 4.38 -15.04 -15.07
N VAL A 178 3.33 -15.53 -14.42
CA VAL A 178 3.38 -16.07 -13.06
C VAL A 178 3.14 -17.56 -13.14
N ARG A 179 4.00 -18.34 -12.49
CA ARG A 179 3.89 -19.79 -12.39
C ARG A 179 3.74 -20.19 -10.93
N ARG A 180 2.85 -21.11 -10.67
CA ARG A 180 2.71 -21.78 -9.36
C ARG A 180 2.50 -23.27 -9.56
N THR A 181 3.29 -24.09 -8.91
CA THR A 181 3.14 -25.54 -8.90
C THR A 181 2.32 -25.94 -7.68
N MET A 182 1.30 -26.74 -7.88
CA MET A 182 0.47 -27.33 -6.83
C MET A 182 1.17 -28.57 -6.30
N LYS A 183 1.37 -28.64 -4.98
CA LYS A 183 2.14 -29.74 -4.37
C LYS A 183 1.45 -31.09 -4.50
N ASP A 184 0.12 -31.11 -4.37
CA ASP A 184 -0.69 -32.33 -4.29
C ASP A 184 -0.88 -32.98 -5.67
N THR A 185 -1.00 -32.15 -6.72
CA THR A 185 -1.22 -32.65 -8.09
C THR A 185 0.02 -32.67 -8.94
N GLY A 186 1.07 -31.95 -8.54
CA GLY A 186 2.25 -31.68 -9.40
C GLY A 186 1.96 -30.73 -10.56
N TRP A 187 0.72 -30.25 -10.67
CA TRP A 187 0.31 -29.42 -11.81
C TRP A 187 0.87 -28.02 -11.72
N ASN A 188 1.20 -27.46 -12.87
CA ASN A 188 1.70 -26.10 -12.99
C ASN A 188 0.60 -25.16 -13.49
N PHE A 189 0.29 -24.16 -12.71
CA PHE A 189 -0.65 -23.10 -13.02
C PHE A 189 0.13 -21.90 -13.56
N TYR A 190 -0.28 -21.39 -14.69
CA TYR A 190 0.30 -20.24 -15.34
C TYR A 190 -0.77 -19.18 -15.55
N ILE A 191 -0.47 -17.96 -15.14
CA ILE A 191 -1.25 -16.77 -15.49
C ILE A 191 -0.31 -15.84 -16.23
N TYR A 192 -0.73 -15.33 -17.38
CA TYR A 192 0.08 -14.45 -18.20
C TYR A 192 -0.71 -13.24 -18.68
N ARG A 193 -0.02 -12.10 -18.82
CA ARG A 193 -0.58 -10.83 -19.25
C ARG A 193 0.37 -10.12 -20.22
N PRO A 194 -0.10 -9.52 -21.32
CA PRO A 194 0.76 -8.83 -22.27
C PRO A 194 1.47 -7.64 -21.61
N LYS A 195 2.79 -7.53 -21.78
CA LYS A 195 3.58 -6.39 -21.31
C LYS A 195 3.06 -5.08 -21.88
N ALA A 196 2.72 -5.07 -23.18
CA ALA A 196 2.20 -3.90 -23.87
C ALA A 196 0.90 -3.33 -23.25
N VAL A 197 0.03 -4.16 -22.68
CA VAL A 197 -1.19 -3.68 -21.97
C VAL A 197 -0.81 -2.95 -20.70
N SER A 198 0.11 -3.51 -19.92
CA SER A 198 0.58 -2.91 -18.68
C SER A 198 1.37 -1.62 -18.91
N GLU A 199 2.27 -1.62 -19.90
CA GLU A 199 3.06 -0.45 -20.29
C GLU A 199 2.18 0.70 -20.79
N ASN A 200 1.21 0.41 -21.67
CA ASN A 200 0.25 1.41 -22.15
C ASN A 200 -0.60 2.00 -21.01
N ALA A 201 -0.98 1.21 -20.01
CA ALA A 201 -1.70 1.70 -18.85
C ALA A 201 -0.83 2.64 -18.01
N ILE A 202 0.43 2.29 -17.79
CA ILE A 202 1.41 3.12 -17.08
C ILE A 202 1.66 4.43 -17.85
N HIS A 203 1.91 4.37 -19.15
CA HIS A 203 2.09 5.57 -19.98
C HIS A 203 0.88 6.51 -19.93
N LYS A 204 -0.33 5.98 -20.02
CA LYS A 204 -1.55 6.79 -19.89
C LYS A 204 -1.67 7.45 -18.51
N LEU A 205 -1.33 6.74 -17.43
CA LEU A 205 -1.33 7.29 -16.08
C LEU A 205 -0.27 8.40 -15.92
N LEU A 206 0.94 8.18 -16.43
CA LEU A 206 2.00 9.19 -16.41
C LEU A 206 1.61 10.44 -17.19
N LEU A 207 1.15 10.29 -18.43
CA LEU A 207 0.71 11.41 -19.27
C LEU A 207 -0.42 12.22 -18.62
N LYS A 208 -1.33 11.58 -17.90
CA LYS A 208 -2.41 12.26 -17.17
C LYS A 208 -1.91 13.01 -15.93
N ASN A 209 -0.91 12.49 -15.22
CA ASN A 209 -0.44 13.04 -13.95
C ASN A 209 0.68 14.07 -14.12
N ILE A 210 1.51 13.99 -15.17
CA ILE A 210 2.59 14.95 -15.44
C ILE A 210 2.10 16.41 -15.44
N PRO A 211 1.02 16.80 -16.13
CA PRO A 211 0.56 18.19 -16.12
C PRO A 211 0.11 18.66 -14.73
N ILE A 212 -0.49 17.78 -13.94
CA ILE A 212 -0.90 18.09 -12.56
C ILE A 212 0.32 18.37 -11.69
N ILE A 213 1.37 17.55 -11.80
CA ILE A 213 2.63 17.73 -11.08
C ILE A 213 3.31 19.04 -11.51
N LEU A 214 3.37 19.32 -12.82
CA LEU A 214 3.94 20.55 -13.33
C LEU A 214 3.21 21.80 -12.83
N ILE A 215 1.88 21.81 -12.89
CA ILE A 215 1.06 22.91 -12.37
C ILE A 215 1.29 23.09 -10.86
N SER A 216 1.36 22.00 -10.11
CA SER A 216 1.61 22.06 -8.66
C SER A 216 2.97 22.66 -8.33
N VAL A 217 4.01 22.27 -9.06
CA VAL A 217 5.38 22.81 -8.90
C VAL A 217 5.43 24.30 -9.25
N LEU A 218 4.79 24.69 -10.37
CA LEU A 218 4.71 26.10 -10.77
C LEU A 218 3.96 26.93 -9.74
N LEU A 219 2.84 26.44 -9.22
CA LEU A 219 2.05 27.13 -8.20
C LEU A 219 2.84 27.31 -6.90
N LEU A 220 3.50 26.25 -6.43
CA LEU A 220 4.35 26.34 -5.23
C LEU A 220 5.53 27.29 -5.42
N SER A 221 6.18 27.26 -6.58
CA SER A 221 7.26 28.18 -6.91
C SER A 221 6.78 29.63 -6.95
N PHE A 222 5.61 29.88 -7.54
CA PHE A 222 4.99 31.20 -7.58
C PHE A 222 4.64 31.72 -6.18
N LEU A 223 4.01 30.89 -5.35
CA LEU A 223 3.69 31.24 -3.96
C LEU A 223 4.98 31.52 -3.14
N GLY A 224 5.99 30.69 -3.29
CA GLY A 224 7.30 30.88 -2.66
C GLY A 224 7.98 32.18 -3.09
N TYR A 225 7.90 32.51 -4.38
CA TYR A 225 8.41 33.76 -4.92
C TYR A 225 7.70 34.99 -4.33
N VAL A 226 6.36 35.00 -4.33
CA VAL A 226 5.56 36.10 -3.75
C VAL A 226 5.84 36.25 -2.25
N PHE A 227 5.95 35.16 -1.53
CA PHE A 227 6.28 35.16 -0.10
C PHE A 227 7.68 35.75 0.14
N SER A 228 8.67 35.30 -0.64
CA SER A 228 10.05 35.80 -0.58
C SER A 228 10.13 37.32 -0.82
N LEU A 229 9.45 37.82 -1.85
CA LEU A 229 9.43 39.27 -2.13
C LEU A 229 8.86 40.07 -0.95
N ARG A 230 7.78 39.60 -0.34
CA ARG A 230 7.18 40.28 0.83
C ARG A 230 8.12 40.28 2.03
N MET A 231 8.76 39.16 2.29
CA MET A 231 9.68 39.01 3.42
C MET A 231 10.94 39.87 3.26
N VAL A 232 11.53 39.84 2.06
CA VAL A 232 12.75 40.63 1.76
C VAL A 232 12.44 42.14 1.87
N SER A 233 11.34 42.63 1.28
CA SER A 233 10.98 44.05 1.33
C SER A 233 10.80 44.58 2.76
N GLN A 234 10.25 43.78 3.67
CA GLN A 234 10.10 44.18 5.07
C GLN A 234 11.43 44.19 5.83
N LEU A 235 12.36 43.26 5.53
CA LEU A 235 13.70 43.25 6.10
C LEU A 235 14.54 44.38 5.56
N GLU A 236 14.44 44.72 4.28
CA GLU A 236 15.11 45.89 3.68
C GLU A 236 14.67 47.18 4.36
N LEU A 237 13.33 47.37 4.54
CA LEU A 237 12.80 48.53 5.24
C LEU A 237 13.33 48.63 6.66
N LEU A 238 13.43 47.51 7.40
CA LEU A 238 14.03 47.51 8.75
C LEU A 238 15.48 47.89 8.73
N THR A 239 16.26 47.32 7.80
CA THR A 239 17.68 47.59 7.64
C THR A 239 17.97 49.07 7.28
N GLU A 240 17.17 49.64 6.35
CA GLU A 240 17.28 51.06 5.98
C GLU A 240 17.02 51.96 7.18
N ASN A 241 15.96 51.69 7.97
CA ASN A 241 15.66 52.43 9.17
C ASN A 241 16.76 52.32 10.23
N MET A 242 17.39 51.15 10.38
CA MET A 242 18.55 50.97 11.26
C MET A 242 19.75 51.84 10.80
N ASN A 243 19.99 51.93 9.50
CA ASN A 243 21.06 52.77 8.95
C ASN A 243 20.80 54.27 9.15
N LEU A 244 19.53 54.73 9.01
CA LEU A 244 19.13 56.11 9.28
C LEU A 244 19.40 56.51 10.73
N ILE A 245 19.18 55.60 11.69
CA ILE A 245 19.48 55.83 13.09
C ILE A 245 21.00 55.98 13.31
N ASN A 246 21.80 55.12 12.68
CA ASN A 246 23.26 55.22 12.77
C ASN A 246 23.78 56.54 12.24
N MET A 247 23.09 57.20 11.32
CA MET A 247 23.39 58.54 10.79
C MET A 247 22.87 59.68 11.68
N GLY A 248 22.29 59.37 12.86
CA GLY A 248 21.84 60.35 13.82
C GLY A 248 20.43 60.89 13.61
N LEU A 249 19.67 60.33 12.68
CA LEU A 249 18.28 60.72 12.43
C LEU A 249 17.34 60.07 13.48
N ARG A 250 16.73 60.92 14.32
CA ARG A 250 15.92 60.47 15.48
C ARG A 250 14.46 60.10 15.16
N LYS A 251 13.90 60.54 14.04
CA LYS A 251 12.52 60.20 13.67
C LYS A 251 12.51 59.11 12.60
N VAL A 252 12.44 57.87 13.05
CA VAL A 252 12.26 56.70 12.20
C VAL A 252 10.87 56.11 12.51
N THR A 253 9.99 56.13 11.52
CA THR A 253 8.66 55.55 11.67
C THR A 253 8.57 54.24 10.90
N VAL A 254 8.88 53.13 11.60
CA VAL A 254 8.70 51.81 11.03
C VAL A 254 7.31 51.28 11.42
N GLN A 255 6.46 51.08 10.43
CA GLN A 255 5.14 50.47 10.62
C GLN A 255 5.04 49.19 9.82
N SER A 256 4.80 48.07 10.49
CA SER A 256 4.44 46.81 9.82
C SER A 256 3.01 46.43 10.19
N LYS A 257 2.24 46.00 9.16
CA LYS A 257 0.93 45.40 9.34
C LYS A 257 1.00 43.87 9.41
N SER A 258 2.20 43.31 9.29
CA SER A 258 2.38 41.87 9.34
C SER A 258 2.19 41.35 10.77
N LYS A 259 1.55 40.16 10.86
CA LYS A 259 1.29 39.45 12.13
C LYS A 259 2.22 38.27 12.31
N ASP A 260 3.20 38.10 11.43
CA ASP A 260 4.21 37.04 11.44
C ASP A 260 5.43 37.43 12.32
N GLU A 261 6.44 36.59 12.32
CA GLU A 261 7.67 36.76 13.09
C GLU A 261 8.41 38.06 12.71
N VAL A 262 8.35 38.46 11.44
CA VAL A 262 8.92 39.70 10.95
C VAL A 262 8.16 40.91 11.51
N GLY A 263 6.86 40.82 11.61
CA GLY A 263 6.02 41.81 12.26
C GLY A 263 6.35 41.99 13.75
N VAL A 264 6.58 40.89 14.46
CA VAL A 264 7.02 40.89 15.87
C VAL A 264 8.40 41.53 16.01
N LEU A 265 9.33 41.24 15.11
CA LEU A 265 10.67 41.84 15.09
C LEU A 265 10.61 43.35 14.89
N ILE A 266 9.85 43.81 13.90
CA ILE A 266 9.64 45.25 13.64
C ILE A 266 9.05 45.98 14.85
N GLN A 267 8.06 45.37 15.50
CA GLN A 267 7.45 45.94 16.69
C GLN A 267 8.40 46.01 17.90
N SER A 268 9.26 45.00 18.04
CA SER A 268 10.29 44.99 19.09
C SER A 268 11.36 46.03 18.84
N PHE A 269 11.79 46.19 17.59
CA PHE A 269 12.67 47.24 17.16
C PHE A 269 12.09 48.63 17.45
N ARG A 270 10.80 48.85 17.13
CA ARG A 270 10.12 50.12 17.45
C ARG A 270 10.13 50.45 18.93
N ARG A 271 9.78 49.45 19.77
CA ARG A 271 9.82 49.63 21.26
C ARG A 271 11.20 50.00 21.72
N MET A 272 12.26 49.38 21.22
CA MET A 272 13.65 49.72 21.56
C MET A 272 13.97 51.15 21.15
N MET A 273 13.50 51.61 19.97
CA MET A 273 13.69 53.00 19.52
C MET A 273 12.96 54.01 20.39
N ASP A 274 11.71 53.72 20.80
CA ASP A 274 10.98 54.60 21.69
C ASP A 274 11.66 54.74 23.06
N GLN A 275 12.20 53.66 23.60
CA GLN A 275 12.99 53.66 24.83
C GLN A 275 14.31 54.48 24.67
N MET A 276 15.01 54.28 23.56
CA MET A 276 16.24 55.02 23.31
C MET A 276 15.97 56.55 23.20
N ASN A 277 14.94 56.95 22.47
CA ASN A 277 14.51 58.34 22.34
C ASN A 277 14.15 58.94 23.71
N HIS A 278 13.45 58.20 24.57
CA HIS A 278 13.13 58.64 25.94
C HIS A 278 14.41 58.86 26.74
N LEU A 279 15.35 57.93 26.76
CA LEU A 279 16.62 58.04 27.47
C LEU A 279 17.43 59.22 26.98
N ILE A 280 17.48 59.44 25.65
CA ILE A 280 18.18 60.61 25.08
C ILE A 280 17.52 61.91 25.58
N SER A 281 16.22 62.02 25.59
CA SER A 281 15.49 63.17 26.11
C SER A 281 15.77 63.44 27.59
N GLU A 282 15.74 62.40 28.41
CA GLU A 282 16.12 62.52 29.83
C GLU A 282 17.58 63.04 30.05
N VAL A 283 18.51 62.47 29.25
CA VAL A 283 19.92 62.93 29.31
C VAL A 283 20.03 64.40 28.92
N TYR A 284 19.35 64.84 27.84
CA TYR A 284 19.33 66.21 27.42
C TYR A 284 18.70 67.16 28.47
N GLU A 285 17.52 66.77 29.03
CA GLU A 285 16.89 67.55 30.09
C GLU A 285 17.78 67.65 31.34
N SER A 286 18.37 66.55 31.75
CA SER A 286 19.31 66.53 32.90
C SER A 286 20.53 67.45 32.64
N LYS A 287 21.08 67.41 31.40
CA LYS A 287 22.20 68.28 31.02
C LYS A 287 21.80 69.76 31.04
N ILE A 288 20.62 70.10 30.51
CA ILE A 288 20.07 71.46 30.53
C ILE A 288 19.89 71.92 32.00
N GLN A 289 19.32 71.10 32.87
CA GLN A 289 19.14 71.38 34.29
C GLN A 289 20.48 71.61 34.97
N LEU A 290 21.47 70.77 34.70
CA LEU A 290 22.83 70.94 35.23
C LEU A 290 23.44 72.28 34.78
N GLN A 291 23.37 72.60 33.49
CA GLN A 291 23.87 73.86 32.94
C GLN A 291 23.18 75.09 33.56
N ASN A 292 21.82 75.00 33.71
CA ASN A 292 21.07 76.05 34.39
C ASN A 292 21.45 76.21 35.87
N SER A 293 21.73 75.10 36.54
CA SER A 293 22.21 75.11 37.92
C SER A 293 23.60 75.74 38.05
N GLU A 294 24.51 75.35 37.18
CA GLU A 294 25.83 75.95 37.11
C GLU A 294 25.77 77.46 36.80
N MET A 295 24.93 77.86 35.85
CA MET A 295 24.69 79.24 35.51
C MET A 295 24.16 80.03 36.71
N ARG A 296 23.18 79.49 37.44
CA ARG A 296 22.67 80.13 38.67
C ARG A 296 23.74 80.24 39.74
N ALA A 297 24.59 79.20 39.92
CA ALA A 297 25.67 79.21 40.83
C ALA A 297 26.73 80.31 40.49
N LEU A 298 27.09 80.45 39.21
CA LEU A 298 27.95 81.50 38.68
C LEU A 298 27.29 82.88 38.91
N GLN A 299 26.03 83.06 38.60
CA GLN A 299 25.31 84.30 38.85
C GLN A 299 25.23 84.66 40.32
N ALA A 300 25.10 83.68 41.21
CA ALA A 300 25.10 83.91 42.66
C ALA A 300 26.50 84.32 43.20
N GLN A 301 27.59 83.97 42.50
CA GLN A 301 28.99 84.48 42.84
C GLN A 301 29.13 85.97 42.54
N ILE A 302 28.36 86.50 41.62
CA ILE A 302 28.30 87.96 41.44
C ILE A 302 27.35 88.46 42.55
N ASN A 303 27.97 89.00 43.63
CA ASN A 303 27.20 89.58 44.75
C ASN A 303 26.29 90.71 44.22
N PRO A 304 24.95 90.45 44.14
CA PRO A 304 24.00 91.42 43.52
C PRO A 304 24.00 92.73 44.31
N HIS A 305 24.23 92.60 45.62
CA HIS A 305 24.23 93.73 46.56
C HIS A 305 25.42 94.62 46.31
N PHE A 306 26.62 94.02 45.95
CA PHE A 306 27.81 94.78 45.62
C PHE A 306 27.61 95.55 44.27
N LEU A 307 27.06 94.95 43.25
CA LEU A 307 26.73 95.58 42.00
C LEU A 307 25.71 96.70 42.19
N TYR A 308 24.65 96.45 42.97
CA TYR A 308 23.63 97.47 43.27
C TYR A 308 24.23 98.67 44.02
N ASN A 309 25.00 98.38 45.02
CA ASN A 309 25.69 99.44 45.78
C ASN A 309 26.65 100.19 44.93
N SER A 310 27.47 99.55 44.10
CA SER A 310 28.44 100.18 43.24
C SER A 310 27.72 101.07 42.15
N LEU A 311 26.66 100.57 41.53
CA LEU A 311 25.82 101.33 40.61
C LEU A 311 25.10 102.51 41.32
N SER A 312 24.61 102.33 42.51
CA SER A 312 24.03 103.40 43.29
C SER A 312 25.04 104.52 43.67
N ILE A 313 26.28 104.13 43.98
CA ILE A 313 27.33 105.05 44.24
C ILE A 313 27.71 105.86 43.00
N ILE A 314 27.74 105.14 41.85
CA ILE A 314 28.08 105.77 40.52
C ILE A 314 26.92 106.71 40.15
N ASN A 315 25.63 106.30 40.33
CA ASN A 315 24.48 107.14 40.07
C ASN A 315 24.47 108.37 41.02
N TRP A 316 24.73 108.20 42.30
CA TRP A 316 24.88 109.31 43.25
C TRP A 316 25.94 110.28 42.83
N LYS A 317 27.11 109.83 42.40
CA LYS A 317 28.20 110.64 41.90
C LYS A 317 27.88 111.34 40.55
N ALA A 318 27.13 110.72 39.70
CA ALA A 318 26.67 111.32 38.43
C ALA A 318 25.64 112.47 38.76
N ILE A 319 24.77 112.27 39.61
CA ILE A 319 23.76 113.29 40.06
C ILE A 319 24.53 114.46 40.78
N GLU A 320 25.55 114.23 41.61
CA GLU A 320 26.37 115.20 42.28
C GLU A 320 27.21 115.99 41.26
N ALA A 321 27.60 115.42 40.19
CA ALA A 321 28.40 116.06 39.08
C ALA A 321 27.57 116.90 38.13
N GLY A 322 26.19 116.86 38.30
CA GLY A 322 25.31 117.69 37.47
C GLY A 322 24.99 117.13 36.06
N GLU A 323 25.23 115.84 35.85
CA GLU A 323 24.83 115.10 34.63
C GLU A 323 23.49 114.43 34.90
N ASP A 324 22.40 115.19 34.88
CA ASP A 324 20.99 114.71 34.86
C ASP A 324 20.59 114.50 33.36
N GLU A 325 20.81 113.32 32.83
CA GLU A 325 20.05 112.79 31.67
C GLU A 325 19.94 111.23 31.72
#